data_2d49c27aef15edf9129bb11f96f60142
#
_entry.id   2d49c27aef15edf9129bb11f96f60142
#
_cell.length_a   1.000
_cell.length_b   1.000
_cell.length_c   1.000
_cell.angle_alpha   90.00
_cell.angle_beta   90.00
_cell.angle_gamma   90.00
#
_symmetry.space_group_name_H-M   'P 1'
#
loop_
_entity.id
_entity.type
_entity.pdbx_description
1 polymer ?
#
loop_
_entity_poly.entity_id
_entity_poly.type
_entity_poly.pdbx_seq_one_letter_code
_entity_poly.pdbx_strand_id
1 'polypeptide(L)'
;GYDNACKAGISIAVSDIKIPPEKAEILAATEKEIDKTERMFRRGLMSEDERYRKVIELWSKATDDVTNKLMSSTMDPFNSVYMMANSGARGNTQQIRQLAGMRGLMADPSGRIIDRPIKANFREGLTVLEYFISTHGARKGLADTALRTADSGYLTRRLVDVAQDVIVREDDCDIVGINLVKERGRLCKATLGSSQNKLREIVIGRNLAAGITDPATGELIVEADTIAVSYTHLRAHETTLHL
;
A
#
# COMPACT_ATOMS: atom_id res chain seq x y z
N GLY A 1 -23.71 -11.31 -1.40
CA GLY A 1 -23.16 -10.24 -0.54
C GLY A 1 -24.24 -9.23 -0.15
N TYR A 2 -24.89 -8.59 -1.11
CA TYR A 2 -25.87 -7.52 -0.85
C TYR A 2 -27.06 -7.97 0.01
N ASP A 3 -27.66 -9.11 -0.29
CA ASP A 3 -28.80 -9.63 0.48
C ASP A 3 -28.45 -9.89 1.94
N ASN A 4 -27.25 -10.44 2.19
CA ASN A 4 -26.79 -10.72 3.54
C ASN A 4 -26.44 -9.43 4.29
N ALA A 5 -25.86 -8.43 3.63
CA ALA A 5 -25.60 -7.12 4.22
C ALA A 5 -26.90 -6.39 4.61
N CYS A 6 -27.94 -6.47 3.74
CA CYS A 6 -29.25 -5.92 4.04
C CYS A 6 -29.90 -6.65 5.23
N LYS A 7 -29.85 -7.98 5.27
CA LYS A 7 -30.39 -8.80 6.38
C LYS A 7 -29.67 -8.54 7.70
N ALA A 8 -28.36 -8.30 7.65
CA ALA A 8 -27.56 -7.94 8.82
C ALA A 8 -27.78 -6.50 9.30
N GLY A 9 -28.45 -5.66 8.50
CA GLY A 9 -28.73 -4.27 8.87
C GLY A 9 -27.48 -3.41 8.96
N ILE A 10 -26.41 -3.71 8.20
CA ILE A 10 -25.17 -2.95 8.23
C ILE A 10 -25.41 -1.56 7.66
N SER A 11 -25.34 -0.56 8.52
CA SER A 11 -25.54 0.85 8.20
C SER A 11 -24.42 1.69 8.79
N ILE A 12 -24.20 2.90 8.28
CA ILE A 12 -23.19 3.85 8.76
C ILE A 12 -23.90 5.06 9.33
N ALA A 13 -23.53 5.44 10.56
CA ALA A 13 -23.95 6.66 11.19
C ALA A 13 -22.72 7.53 11.53
N VAL A 14 -22.94 8.83 11.72
CA VAL A 14 -21.88 9.75 12.17
C VAL A 14 -21.33 9.36 13.55
N SER A 15 -22.17 8.75 14.39
CA SER A 15 -21.79 8.23 15.72
C SER A 15 -20.75 7.10 15.66
N ASP A 16 -20.70 6.36 14.54
CA ASP A 16 -19.77 5.24 14.37
C ASP A 16 -18.34 5.69 14.11
N ILE A 17 -18.16 6.93 13.70
CA ILE A 17 -16.87 7.58 13.51
C ILE A 17 -16.39 8.13 14.85
N LYS A 18 -15.77 7.31 15.68
CA LYS A 18 -15.26 7.72 17.00
C LYS A 18 -13.90 8.38 16.87
N ILE A 19 -13.70 9.51 17.53
CA ILE A 19 -12.43 10.23 17.58
C ILE A 19 -11.65 9.74 18.81
N PRO A 20 -10.35 9.38 18.65
CA PRO A 20 -9.54 8.96 19.80
C PRO A 20 -9.38 10.12 20.80
N PRO A 21 -9.66 9.89 22.09
CA PRO A 21 -9.49 10.93 23.11
C PRO A 21 -8.04 11.36 23.29
N GLU A 22 -7.09 10.46 23.04
CA GLU A 22 -5.64 10.72 23.12
C GLU A 22 -5.11 11.64 22.01
N LYS A 23 -5.91 11.93 20.98
CA LYS A 23 -5.52 12.81 19.88
C LYS A 23 -5.01 14.16 20.38
N ALA A 24 -5.71 14.78 21.30
CA ALA A 24 -5.36 16.09 21.85
C ALA A 24 -3.99 16.09 22.55
N GLU A 25 -3.69 15.04 23.30
CA GLU A 25 -2.41 14.88 24.01
C GLU A 25 -1.24 14.70 23.03
N ILE A 26 -1.42 13.84 22.02
CA ILE A 26 -0.40 13.61 20.99
C ILE A 26 -0.10 14.90 20.23
N LEU A 27 -1.12 15.64 19.83
CA LEU A 27 -0.95 16.92 19.14
C LEU A 27 -0.23 17.94 20.00
N ALA A 28 -0.61 18.09 21.26
CA ALA A 28 0.02 19.03 22.19
C ALA A 28 1.50 18.67 22.49
N ALA A 29 1.82 17.38 22.56
CA ALA A 29 3.20 16.92 22.73
C ALA A 29 4.04 17.25 21.49
N THR A 30 3.50 16.98 20.31
CA THR A 30 4.18 17.27 19.04
C THR A 30 4.40 18.77 18.82
N GLU A 31 3.43 19.61 19.15
CA GLU A 31 3.55 21.08 19.10
C GLU A 31 4.70 21.59 19.96
N LYS A 32 4.84 21.07 21.18
CA LYS A 32 5.95 21.44 22.08
C LYS A 32 7.32 21.08 21.47
N GLU A 33 7.44 19.97 20.76
CA GLU A 33 8.68 19.59 20.08
C GLU A 33 8.97 20.47 18.86
N ILE A 34 7.94 20.84 18.13
CA ILE A 34 8.06 21.76 16.99
C ILE A 34 8.48 23.15 17.47
N ASP A 35 7.89 23.65 18.57
CA ASP A 35 8.29 24.92 19.18
C ASP A 35 9.78 24.92 19.61
N LYS A 36 10.27 23.79 20.14
CA LYS A 36 11.70 23.65 20.45
C LYS A 36 12.56 23.74 19.17
N THR A 37 12.13 23.06 18.11
CA THR A 37 12.81 23.07 16.82
C THR A 37 12.84 24.46 16.21
N GLU A 38 11.74 25.20 16.28
CA GLU A 38 11.67 26.59 15.84
C GLU A 38 12.57 27.52 16.65
N ARG A 39 12.66 27.33 17.98
CA ARG A 39 13.56 28.10 18.84
C ARG A 39 15.02 27.85 18.50
N MET A 40 15.38 26.59 18.15
CA MET A 40 16.74 26.26 17.70
C MET A 40 17.05 26.92 16.36
N PHE A 41 16.12 26.92 15.42
CA PHE A 41 16.25 27.62 14.14
C PHE A 41 16.45 29.13 14.32
N ARG A 42 15.59 29.78 15.15
CA ARG A 42 15.73 31.23 15.45
C ARG A 42 17.05 31.61 16.11
N ARG A 43 17.69 30.66 16.81
CA ARG A 43 19.05 30.85 17.38
C ARG A 43 20.17 30.57 16.38
N GLY A 44 19.86 30.21 15.16
CA GLY A 44 20.89 29.92 14.13
C GLY A 44 21.57 28.56 14.30
N LEU A 45 21.07 27.68 15.17
CA LEU A 45 21.65 26.35 15.41
C LEU A 45 21.25 25.30 14.38
N MET A 46 20.35 25.64 13.46
CA MET A 46 19.79 24.71 12.47
C MET A 46 19.55 25.45 11.17
N SER A 47 19.78 24.77 10.02
CA SER A 47 19.43 25.31 8.71
C SER A 47 17.92 25.22 8.43
N GLU A 48 17.44 25.98 7.45
CA GLU A 48 16.02 25.94 7.06
C GLU A 48 15.61 24.55 6.55
N ASP A 49 16.47 23.90 5.77
CA ASP A 49 16.19 22.56 5.25
C ASP A 49 16.13 21.51 6.35
N GLU A 50 16.98 21.63 7.37
CA GLU A 50 16.93 20.72 8.54
C GLU A 50 15.68 20.95 9.37
N ARG A 51 15.30 22.21 9.60
CA ARG A 51 14.04 22.55 10.27
C ARG A 51 12.85 21.94 9.53
N TYR A 52 12.78 22.16 8.22
CA TYR A 52 11.71 21.65 7.38
C TYR A 52 11.59 20.12 7.44
N ARG A 53 12.72 19.40 7.26
CA ARG A 53 12.72 17.93 7.36
C ARG A 53 12.25 17.44 8.72
N LYS A 54 12.75 18.06 9.79
CA LYS A 54 12.41 17.67 11.15
C LYS A 54 10.95 17.93 11.49
N VAL A 55 10.38 19.04 11.04
CA VAL A 55 8.95 19.35 11.21
C VAL A 55 8.06 18.34 10.48
N ILE A 56 8.41 17.97 9.24
CA ILE A 56 7.69 16.94 8.49
C ILE A 56 7.78 15.59 9.20
N GLU A 57 8.95 15.19 9.67
CA GLU A 57 9.15 13.94 10.39
C GLU A 57 8.29 13.87 11.65
N LEU A 58 8.29 14.94 12.47
CA LEU A 58 7.48 15.01 13.68
C LEU A 58 5.98 14.91 13.39
N TRP A 59 5.50 15.62 12.36
CA TRP A 59 4.08 15.55 11.97
C TRP A 59 3.69 14.21 11.34
N SER A 60 4.59 13.58 10.59
CA SER A 60 4.36 12.23 10.05
C SER A 60 4.22 11.23 11.18
N LYS A 61 5.16 11.26 12.15
CA LYS A 61 5.10 10.41 13.33
C LYS A 61 3.82 10.61 14.13
N ALA A 62 3.45 11.86 14.39
CA ALA A 62 2.20 12.17 15.10
C ALA A 62 0.96 11.63 14.37
N THR A 63 0.96 11.72 13.03
CA THR A 63 -0.12 11.19 12.20
C THR A 63 -0.22 9.67 12.31
N ASP A 64 0.91 8.99 12.34
CA ASP A 64 0.97 7.52 12.49
C ASP A 64 0.57 7.09 13.90
N ASP A 65 1.01 7.81 14.93
CA ASP A 65 0.63 7.56 16.32
C ASP A 65 -0.88 7.72 16.53
N VAL A 66 -1.49 8.78 16.00
CA VAL A 66 -2.95 8.98 16.02
C VAL A 66 -3.67 7.85 15.27
N THR A 67 -3.13 7.41 14.14
CA THR A 67 -3.72 6.31 13.35
C THR A 67 -3.66 4.99 14.10
N ASN A 68 -2.53 4.67 14.73
CA ASN A 68 -2.35 3.46 15.52
C ASN A 68 -3.29 3.44 16.73
N LYS A 69 -3.45 4.57 17.42
CA LYS A 69 -4.40 4.70 18.52
C LYS A 69 -5.85 4.55 18.05
N LEU A 70 -6.20 5.17 16.93
CA LEU A 70 -7.52 5.04 16.33
C LEU A 70 -7.87 3.59 16.05
N MET A 71 -6.98 2.85 15.42
CA MET A 71 -7.23 1.46 15.01
C MET A 71 -7.18 0.48 16.18
N SER A 72 -6.34 0.71 17.18
CA SER A 72 -6.14 -0.24 18.29
C SER A 72 -7.09 -0.05 19.47
N SER A 73 -7.44 1.19 19.80
CA SER A 73 -8.18 1.46 21.06
C SER A 73 -9.56 2.07 20.86
N THR A 74 -9.79 2.77 19.76
CA THR A 74 -11.03 3.53 19.58
C THR A 74 -12.08 2.80 18.74
N MET A 75 -11.65 1.96 17.80
CA MET A 75 -12.56 1.21 16.93
C MET A 75 -12.97 -0.11 17.56
N ASP A 76 -14.26 -0.26 17.78
CA ASP A 76 -14.88 -1.53 18.16
C ASP A 76 -14.83 -2.49 16.96
N PRO A 77 -14.46 -3.78 17.14
CA PRO A 77 -14.52 -4.80 16.08
C PRO A 77 -15.89 -4.91 15.40
N PHE A 78 -16.97 -4.61 16.11
CA PHE A 78 -18.35 -4.63 15.57
C PHE A 78 -18.80 -3.29 14.97
N ASN A 79 -17.90 -2.30 14.93
CA ASN A 79 -18.20 -1.04 14.26
C ASN A 79 -18.31 -1.24 12.75
N SER A 80 -19.40 -0.77 12.12
CA SER A 80 -19.67 -0.97 10.69
C SER A 80 -18.58 -0.43 9.79
N VAL A 81 -18.00 0.73 10.13
CA VAL A 81 -16.91 1.35 9.37
C VAL A 81 -15.64 0.52 9.47
N TYR A 82 -15.32 0.04 10.67
CA TYR A 82 -14.16 -0.82 10.91
C TYR A 82 -14.31 -2.16 10.17
N MET A 83 -15.47 -2.82 10.27
CA MET A 83 -15.73 -4.09 9.60
C MET A 83 -15.56 -3.99 8.08
N MET A 84 -16.08 -2.92 7.46
CA MET A 84 -15.95 -2.72 6.01
C MET A 84 -14.51 -2.54 5.57
N ALA A 85 -13.72 -1.76 6.30
CA ALA A 85 -12.32 -1.51 5.97
C ALA A 85 -11.43 -2.72 6.28
N ASN A 86 -11.65 -3.41 7.40
CA ASN A 86 -10.86 -4.56 7.80
C ASN A 86 -11.11 -5.78 6.90
N SER A 87 -12.34 -5.98 6.43
CA SER A 87 -12.69 -7.03 5.46
C SER A 87 -12.20 -6.75 4.03
N GLY A 88 -11.74 -5.53 3.74
CA GLY A 88 -11.38 -5.11 2.39
C GLY A 88 -12.57 -4.88 1.46
N ALA A 89 -13.80 -4.93 1.96
CA ALA A 89 -15.00 -4.71 1.14
C ALA A 89 -15.08 -3.28 0.61
N ARG A 90 -14.81 -2.29 1.46
CA ARG A 90 -14.75 -0.87 1.08
C ARG A 90 -13.91 -0.07 2.07
N GLY A 91 -13.12 0.84 1.52
CA GLY A 91 -12.28 1.72 2.33
C GLY A 91 -10.95 1.11 2.71
N ASN A 92 -10.11 1.93 3.30
CA ASN A 92 -8.82 1.55 3.85
C ASN A 92 -8.52 2.38 5.12
N THR A 93 -7.49 2.00 5.84
CA THR A 93 -7.06 2.68 7.07
C THR A 93 -6.82 4.17 6.88
N GLN A 94 -6.29 4.58 5.73
CA GLN A 94 -6.03 6.00 5.46
C GLN A 94 -7.33 6.82 5.33
N GLN A 95 -8.39 6.24 4.76
CA GLN A 95 -9.69 6.88 4.66
C GLN A 95 -10.34 7.02 6.03
N ILE A 96 -10.26 5.99 6.88
CA ILE A 96 -10.74 6.05 8.26
C ILE A 96 -9.96 7.12 9.05
N ARG A 97 -8.65 7.21 8.88
CA ARG A 97 -7.81 8.23 9.48
C ARG A 97 -8.30 9.65 9.13
N GLN A 98 -8.65 9.89 7.87
CA GLN A 98 -9.16 11.20 7.46
C GLN A 98 -10.53 11.52 8.04
N LEU A 99 -11.35 10.50 8.30
CA LEU A 99 -12.69 10.67 8.88
C LEU A 99 -12.65 10.92 10.39
N ALA A 100 -11.85 10.15 11.13
CA ALA A 100 -11.88 10.10 12.61
C ALA A 100 -10.57 10.52 13.28
N GLY A 101 -9.45 10.43 12.61
CA GLY A 101 -8.14 10.75 13.16
C GLY A 101 -7.72 12.19 12.85
N MET A 102 -6.76 12.30 11.94
CA MET A 102 -6.15 13.55 11.50
C MET A 102 -5.85 13.45 10.01
N ARG A 103 -6.11 14.49 9.24
CA ARG A 103 -5.82 14.48 7.80
C ARG A 103 -4.32 14.49 7.53
N GLY A 104 -3.55 15.24 8.31
CA GLY A 104 -2.09 15.26 8.25
C GLY A 104 -1.52 16.26 7.25
N LEU A 105 -0.30 15.98 6.80
CA LEU A 105 0.44 16.83 5.86
C LEU A 105 -0.15 16.75 4.44
N MET A 106 -0.19 17.89 3.77
CA MET A 106 -0.67 18.02 2.39
C MET A 106 0.46 18.48 1.48
N ALA A 107 0.42 18.03 0.23
CA ALA A 107 1.35 18.48 -0.79
C ALA A 107 0.78 19.67 -1.56
N ASP A 108 1.65 20.63 -1.89
CA ASP A 108 1.40 21.71 -2.81
C ASP A 108 1.28 21.17 -4.27
N PRO A 109 0.70 21.90 -5.23
CA PRO A 109 0.67 21.51 -6.64
C PRO A 109 2.05 21.19 -7.25
N SER A 110 3.12 21.82 -6.75
CA SER A 110 4.50 21.54 -7.14
C SER A 110 5.04 20.19 -6.62
N GLY A 111 4.33 19.55 -5.69
CA GLY A 111 4.77 18.31 -5.02
C GLY A 111 5.53 18.52 -3.73
N ARG A 112 5.83 19.76 -3.33
CA ARG A 112 6.44 20.07 -2.03
C ARG A 112 5.41 19.87 -0.92
N ILE A 113 5.79 19.25 0.18
CA ILE A 113 4.92 19.08 1.35
C ILE A 113 4.83 20.41 2.11
N ILE A 114 3.62 20.83 2.44
CA ILE A 114 3.38 22.02 3.26
C ILE A 114 3.69 21.65 4.73
N ASP A 115 4.58 22.41 5.38
CA ASP A 115 5.03 22.16 6.76
C ASP A 115 3.93 22.40 7.82
N ARG A 116 2.75 22.84 7.39
CA ARG A 116 1.56 23.03 8.23
C ARG A 116 0.56 21.91 7.98
N PRO A 117 0.37 20.98 8.94
CA PRO A 117 -0.56 19.86 8.79
C PRO A 117 -2.01 20.32 9.00
N ILE A 118 -2.93 19.56 8.45
CA ILE A 118 -4.35 19.64 8.78
C ILE A 118 -4.60 18.75 10.00
N LYS A 119 -4.81 19.37 11.17
CA LYS A 119 -5.02 18.68 12.45
C LYS A 119 -6.44 18.14 12.59
N ALA A 120 -7.39 18.79 11.95
CA ALA A 120 -8.79 18.40 11.96
C ALA A 120 -9.06 17.15 11.12
N ASN A 121 -10.13 16.46 11.42
CA ASN A 121 -10.73 15.40 10.62
C ASN A 121 -12.06 15.86 10.02
N PHE A 122 -12.65 15.03 9.15
CA PHE A 122 -13.92 15.38 8.51
C PHE A 122 -15.10 15.37 9.49
N ARG A 123 -15.04 14.60 10.59
CA ARG A 123 -16.09 14.61 11.62
C ARG A 123 -16.11 15.90 12.41
N GLU A 124 -14.94 16.44 12.76
CA GLU A 124 -14.79 17.72 13.49
C GLU A 124 -15.10 18.91 12.58
N GLY A 125 -14.90 18.75 11.29
CA GLY A 125 -14.93 19.82 10.30
C GLY A 125 -13.60 20.53 10.15
N LEU A 126 -13.31 21.01 8.95
CA LEU A 126 -12.08 21.73 8.62
C LEU A 126 -12.28 23.23 8.84
N THR A 127 -11.24 23.90 9.31
CA THR A 127 -11.20 25.37 9.29
C THR A 127 -11.08 25.87 7.84
N VAL A 128 -11.44 27.14 7.60
CA VAL A 128 -11.37 27.72 6.24
C VAL A 128 -9.97 27.59 5.63
N LEU A 129 -8.93 27.82 6.43
CA LEU A 129 -7.55 27.70 5.97
C LEU A 129 -7.17 26.24 5.62
N GLU A 130 -7.54 25.30 6.48
CA GLU A 130 -7.29 23.88 6.24
C GLU A 130 -8.05 23.35 5.01
N TYR A 131 -9.28 23.82 4.83
CA TYR A 131 -10.05 23.52 3.62
C TYR A 131 -9.33 24.05 2.38
N PHE A 132 -8.86 25.30 2.38
CA PHE A 132 -8.14 25.88 1.27
C PHE A 132 -6.87 25.10 0.92
N ILE A 133 -6.05 24.77 1.89
CA ILE A 133 -4.86 23.92 1.70
C ILE A 133 -5.23 22.57 1.08
N SER A 134 -6.34 21.99 1.51
CA SER A 134 -6.78 20.69 1.02
C SER A 134 -7.27 20.72 -0.45
N THR A 135 -7.73 21.88 -0.95
CA THR A 135 -8.23 22.01 -2.33
C THR A 135 -7.14 21.83 -3.38
N HIS A 136 -5.87 22.13 -3.05
CA HIS A 136 -4.75 21.92 -3.97
C HIS A 136 -4.63 20.45 -4.38
N GLY A 137 -4.64 19.54 -3.41
CA GLY A 137 -4.60 18.11 -3.70
C GLY A 137 -5.83 17.60 -4.44
N ALA A 138 -7.02 18.07 -4.09
CA ALA A 138 -8.25 17.70 -4.76
C ALA A 138 -8.26 18.14 -6.24
N ARG A 139 -7.87 19.38 -6.52
CA ARG A 139 -7.78 19.90 -7.90
C ARG A 139 -6.75 19.13 -8.74
N LYS A 140 -5.56 18.86 -8.17
CA LYS A 140 -4.54 18.06 -8.83
C LYS A 140 -5.05 16.64 -9.12
N GLY A 141 -5.71 16.00 -8.16
CA GLY A 141 -6.27 14.65 -8.34
C GLY A 141 -7.33 14.59 -9.43
N LEU A 142 -8.20 15.60 -9.55
CA LEU A 142 -9.19 15.69 -10.63
C LEU A 142 -8.52 15.84 -12.00
N ALA A 143 -7.53 16.73 -12.11
CA ALA A 143 -6.78 16.93 -13.36
C ALA A 143 -5.99 15.66 -13.75
N ASP A 144 -5.29 15.05 -12.81
CA ASP A 144 -4.51 13.81 -13.04
C ASP A 144 -5.42 12.66 -13.47
N THR A 145 -6.60 12.54 -12.90
CA THR A 145 -7.58 11.50 -13.28
C THR A 145 -8.05 11.71 -14.72
N ALA A 146 -8.38 12.92 -15.11
CA ALA A 146 -8.82 13.23 -16.47
C ALA A 146 -7.74 12.91 -17.52
N LEU A 147 -6.49 13.29 -17.27
CA LEU A 147 -5.35 13.01 -18.15
C LEU A 147 -5.03 11.51 -18.23
N ARG A 148 -4.98 10.85 -17.09
CA ARG A 148 -4.67 9.40 -17.00
C ARG A 148 -5.70 8.52 -17.67
N THR A 149 -6.96 8.95 -17.73
CA THR A 149 -8.02 8.23 -18.44
C THR A 149 -7.73 8.17 -19.95
N ALA A 150 -7.29 9.27 -20.54
CA ALA A 150 -6.92 9.32 -21.95
C ALA A 150 -5.71 8.40 -22.25
N ASP A 151 -4.66 8.44 -21.44
CA ASP A 151 -3.47 7.62 -21.59
C ASP A 151 -3.80 6.13 -21.46
N SER A 152 -4.63 5.77 -20.48
CA SER A 152 -5.11 4.41 -20.28
C SER A 152 -5.93 3.91 -21.47
N GLY A 153 -6.82 4.74 -22.02
CA GLY A 153 -7.62 4.39 -23.19
C GLY A 153 -6.75 4.18 -24.43
N TYR A 154 -5.76 5.02 -24.66
CA TYR A 154 -4.83 4.86 -25.78
C TYR A 154 -3.95 3.62 -25.61
N LEU A 155 -3.45 3.34 -24.42
CA LEU A 155 -2.69 2.13 -24.13
C LEU A 155 -3.54 0.87 -24.40
N THR A 156 -4.77 0.84 -23.86
CA THR A 156 -5.70 -0.28 -24.06
C THR A 156 -5.97 -0.53 -25.55
N ARG A 157 -6.24 0.52 -26.33
CA ARG A 157 -6.44 0.40 -27.77
C ARG A 157 -5.25 -0.25 -28.45
N ARG A 158 -4.01 0.23 -28.18
CA ARG A 158 -2.80 -0.36 -28.79
C ARG A 158 -2.60 -1.83 -28.39
N LEU A 159 -2.89 -2.18 -27.14
CA LEU A 159 -2.80 -3.57 -26.67
C LEU A 159 -3.83 -4.45 -27.38
N VAL A 160 -5.06 -3.97 -27.57
CA VAL A 160 -6.10 -4.70 -28.29
C VAL A 160 -5.70 -4.87 -29.76
N ASP A 161 -5.21 -3.83 -30.43
CA ASP A 161 -4.79 -3.88 -31.83
C ASP A 161 -3.67 -4.93 -32.04
N VAL A 162 -2.75 -5.08 -31.08
CA VAL A 162 -1.68 -6.10 -31.14
C VAL A 162 -2.16 -7.49 -30.75
N ALA A 163 -3.05 -7.58 -29.77
CA ALA A 163 -3.48 -8.87 -29.22
C ALA A 163 -4.62 -9.54 -30.02
N GLN A 164 -5.36 -8.79 -30.86
CA GLN A 164 -6.51 -9.31 -31.60
C GLN A 164 -6.16 -10.47 -32.55
N ASP A 165 -4.93 -10.48 -33.05
CA ASP A 165 -4.45 -11.52 -33.96
C ASP A 165 -3.95 -12.78 -33.24
N VAL A 166 -3.84 -12.71 -31.89
CA VAL A 166 -3.40 -13.84 -31.08
C VAL A 166 -4.59 -14.73 -30.76
N ILE A 167 -4.62 -15.89 -31.40
CA ILE A 167 -5.70 -16.88 -31.25
C ILE A 167 -5.13 -18.11 -30.56
N VAL A 168 -5.77 -18.59 -29.51
CA VAL A 168 -5.46 -19.91 -28.92
C VAL A 168 -6.02 -20.97 -29.87
N ARG A 169 -5.16 -21.81 -30.43
CA ARG A 169 -5.53 -22.85 -31.39
C ARG A 169 -5.55 -24.25 -30.79
N GLU A 170 -4.81 -24.45 -29.72
CA GLU A 170 -4.65 -25.73 -29.02
C GLU A 170 -4.84 -25.46 -27.52
N ASP A 171 -5.49 -26.39 -26.80
CA ASP A 171 -5.71 -26.27 -25.36
C ASP A 171 -4.42 -26.47 -24.59
N ASP A 172 -3.57 -27.42 -25.04
CA ASP A 172 -2.21 -27.63 -24.56
C ASP A 172 -1.28 -27.85 -25.72
N CYS A 173 -0.14 -27.21 -25.71
CA CYS A 173 0.88 -27.32 -26.74
C CYS A 173 2.01 -28.30 -26.40
N ASP A 174 1.88 -29.09 -25.34
CA ASP A 174 2.86 -30.09 -24.83
C ASP A 174 4.32 -29.58 -24.75
N ILE A 175 4.48 -28.27 -24.64
CA ILE A 175 5.81 -27.67 -24.53
C ILE A 175 6.35 -27.87 -23.12
N VAL A 176 7.52 -28.48 -23.01
CA VAL A 176 8.30 -28.52 -21.79
C VAL A 176 8.63 -27.06 -21.40
N GLY A 177 8.08 -26.62 -20.28
CA GLY A 177 8.24 -25.27 -19.78
C GLY A 177 9.70 -24.89 -19.47
N ILE A 178 9.91 -23.85 -18.73
CA ILE A 178 11.24 -23.38 -18.34
C ILE A 178 11.87 -24.38 -17.36
N ASN A 179 13.01 -24.95 -17.72
CA ASN A 179 13.75 -25.84 -16.83
C ASN A 179 14.55 -24.98 -15.82
N LEU A 180 14.11 -24.99 -14.59
CA LEU A 180 14.70 -24.18 -13.51
C LEU A 180 16.17 -24.51 -13.24
N VAL A 181 16.59 -25.76 -13.40
CA VAL A 181 17.98 -26.18 -13.19
C VAL A 181 18.89 -25.57 -14.29
N LYS A 182 18.45 -25.61 -15.53
CA LYS A 182 19.21 -25.01 -16.64
C LYS A 182 19.28 -23.49 -16.52
N GLU A 183 18.17 -22.84 -16.19
CA GLU A 183 18.12 -21.38 -16.00
C GLU A 183 18.97 -20.95 -14.80
N ARG A 184 18.93 -21.68 -13.68
CA ARG A 184 19.82 -21.44 -12.55
C ARG A 184 21.28 -21.52 -12.93
N GLY A 185 21.67 -22.54 -13.70
CA GLY A 185 23.04 -22.69 -14.20
C GLY A 185 23.47 -21.54 -15.12
N ARG A 186 22.56 -21.03 -15.96
CA ARG A 186 22.81 -19.89 -16.83
C ARG A 186 22.97 -18.59 -16.07
N LEU A 187 22.10 -18.33 -15.08
CA LEU A 187 22.11 -17.13 -14.26
C LEU A 187 23.32 -17.10 -13.31
N CYS A 188 23.71 -18.24 -12.73
CA CYS A 188 24.91 -18.33 -11.90
C CYS A 188 26.20 -18.04 -12.66
N LYS A 189 26.27 -18.37 -13.94
CA LYS A 189 27.42 -18.02 -14.82
C LYS A 189 27.45 -16.55 -15.21
N ALA A 190 26.30 -15.87 -15.25
CA ALA A 190 26.20 -14.51 -15.74
C ALA A 190 26.42 -13.43 -14.67
N THR A 191 26.20 -13.71 -13.39
CA THR A 191 26.25 -12.68 -12.34
C THR A 191 26.53 -13.28 -10.96
N LEU A 192 27.69 -12.95 -10.38
CA LEU A 192 27.96 -13.20 -8.96
C LEU A 192 26.99 -12.37 -8.09
N GLY A 193 26.12 -13.02 -7.34
CA GLY A 193 25.34 -12.42 -6.25
C GLY A 193 23.88 -12.02 -6.53
N SER A 194 23.39 -12.04 -7.77
CA SER A 194 22.00 -11.59 -8.08
C SER A 194 21.11 -12.68 -8.71
N SER A 195 21.57 -13.92 -8.79
CA SER A 195 20.89 -14.99 -9.53
C SER A 195 19.57 -15.46 -8.89
N GLN A 196 19.46 -15.41 -7.59
CA GLN A 196 18.27 -15.88 -6.85
C GLN A 196 17.05 -14.98 -7.07
N ASN A 197 17.25 -13.66 -7.03
CA ASN A 197 16.15 -12.72 -7.28
C ASN A 197 15.64 -12.80 -8.70
N LYS A 198 16.54 -12.99 -9.69
CA LYS A 198 16.14 -13.15 -11.11
C LYS A 198 15.39 -14.45 -11.35
N LEU A 199 15.79 -15.56 -10.72
CA LEU A 199 15.07 -16.83 -10.83
C LEU A 199 13.65 -16.69 -10.22
N ARG A 200 13.54 -16.00 -9.09
CA ARG A 200 12.27 -15.69 -8.45
C ARG A 200 11.34 -14.92 -9.39
N GLU A 201 11.84 -13.87 -10.04
CA GLU A 201 11.05 -13.07 -10.99
C GLU A 201 10.55 -13.89 -12.18
N ILE A 202 11.34 -14.87 -12.65
CA ILE A 202 10.95 -15.75 -13.75
C ILE A 202 9.86 -16.74 -13.34
N VAL A 203 9.88 -17.22 -12.09
CA VAL A 203 8.97 -18.28 -11.61
C VAL A 203 7.63 -17.74 -11.14
N ILE A 204 7.61 -16.57 -10.51
CA ILE A 204 6.37 -16.01 -9.96
C ILE A 204 5.30 -15.81 -11.05
N GLY A 205 4.09 -16.30 -10.77
CA GLY A 205 2.93 -16.18 -11.66
C GLY A 205 2.86 -17.24 -12.77
N ARG A 206 3.75 -18.25 -12.79
CA ARG A 206 3.70 -19.38 -13.72
C ARG A 206 3.19 -20.63 -13.03
N ASN A 207 2.53 -21.50 -13.78
CA ASN A 207 2.11 -22.81 -13.30
C ASN A 207 3.28 -23.78 -13.29
N LEU A 208 3.29 -24.64 -12.28
CA LEU A 208 4.28 -25.72 -12.15
C LEU A 208 3.87 -26.90 -13.06
N ALA A 209 4.75 -27.30 -13.98
CA ALA A 209 4.52 -28.44 -14.86
C ALA A 209 4.61 -29.78 -14.11
N ALA A 210 5.36 -29.84 -13.02
CA ALA A 210 5.50 -31.03 -12.18
C ALA A 210 5.48 -30.64 -10.70
N GLY A 211 5.02 -31.53 -9.84
CA GLY A 211 5.05 -31.32 -8.39
C GLY A 211 6.49 -31.26 -7.87
N ILE A 212 6.71 -30.44 -6.86
CA ILE A 212 8.00 -30.30 -6.18
C ILE A 212 8.00 -31.20 -4.95
N THR A 213 8.92 -32.16 -4.90
CA THR A 213 9.12 -33.05 -3.75
C THR A 213 10.41 -32.70 -3.03
N ASP A 214 10.42 -32.90 -1.71
CA ASP A 214 11.64 -32.78 -0.91
C ASP A 214 12.56 -33.96 -1.20
N PRO A 215 13.81 -33.75 -1.64
CA PRO A 215 14.75 -34.84 -1.94
C PRO A 215 15.19 -35.62 -0.69
N ALA A 216 15.06 -35.07 0.52
CA ALA A 216 15.44 -35.68 1.76
C ALA A 216 14.32 -36.56 2.37
N THR A 217 13.07 -36.09 2.32
CA THR A 217 11.92 -36.76 2.94
C THR A 217 11.02 -37.45 1.92
N GLY A 218 11.09 -37.09 0.65
CA GLY A 218 10.20 -37.58 -0.41
C GLY A 218 8.77 -36.99 -0.35
N GLU A 219 8.50 -36.09 0.60
CA GLU A 219 7.19 -35.46 0.73
C GLU A 219 6.92 -34.47 -0.40
N LEU A 220 5.69 -34.43 -0.88
CA LEU A 220 5.25 -33.49 -1.88
C LEU A 220 5.06 -32.10 -1.24
N ILE A 221 5.88 -31.13 -1.63
CA ILE A 221 5.82 -29.76 -1.09
C ILE A 221 4.76 -28.92 -1.82
N VAL A 222 4.70 -29.04 -3.14
CA VAL A 222 3.74 -28.32 -4.00
C VAL A 222 3.28 -29.25 -5.11
N GLU A 223 1.98 -29.29 -5.35
CA GLU A 223 1.36 -30.06 -6.43
C GLU A 223 1.65 -29.48 -7.82
N ALA A 224 1.59 -30.33 -8.83
CA ALA A 224 1.63 -29.89 -10.23
C ALA A 224 0.44 -28.97 -10.52
N ASP A 225 0.55 -28.14 -11.55
CA ASP A 225 -0.46 -27.18 -11.99
C ASP A 225 -0.85 -26.08 -10.97
N THR A 226 -0.03 -25.93 -9.94
CA THR A 226 -0.19 -24.85 -8.95
C THR A 226 0.54 -23.60 -9.39
N ILE A 227 -0.10 -22.43 -9.28
CA ILE A 227 0.54 -21.13 -9.57
C ILE A 227 1.63 -20.85 -8.54
N ALA A 228 2.84 -20.61 -9.01
CA ALA A 228 3.96 -20.24 -8.16
C ALA A 228 3.79 -18.80 -7.65
N VAL A 229 3.59 -18.66 -6.34
CA VAL A 229 3.51 -17.38 -5.63
C VAL A 229 4.80 -17.13 -4.85
N SER A 230 4.96 -15.94 -4.29
CA SER A 230 6.21 -15.51 -3.64
C SER A 230 6.73 -16.43 -2.52
N TYR A 231 5.86 -17.14 -1.82
CA TYR A 231 6.23 -18.08 -0.75
C TYR A 231 6.47 -19.54 -1.25
N THR A 232 5.85 -19.94 -2.36
CA THR A 232 6.12 -21.23 -3.01
C THR A 232 7.58 -21.34 -3.42
N HIS A 233 8.14 -20.23 -3.90
CA HIS A 233 9.55 -20.12 -4.24
C HIS A 233 10.49 -20.37 -3.04
N LEU A 234 10.17 -19.89 -1.85
CA LEU A 234 11.00 -20.10 -0.65
C LEU A 234 11.07 -21.57 -0.28
N ARG A 235 9.95 -22.30 -0.32
CA ARG A 235 9.92 -23.75 -0.08
C ARG A 235 10.70 -24.54 -1.13
N ALA A 236 10.52 -24.21 -2.40
CA ALA A 236 11.26 -24.84 -3.49
C ALA A 236 12.77 -24.55 -3.44
N HIS A 237 13.18 -23.45 -2.82
CA HIS A 237 14.58 -23.07 -2.70
C HIS A 237 15.29 -23.81 -1.58
N GLU A 238 14.62 -24.11 -0.48
CA GLU A 238 15.17 -24.90 0.62
C GLU A 238 15.49 -26.34 0.18
N THR A 239 14.66 -26.91 -0.70
CA THR A 239 14.86 -28.26 -1.25
C THR A 239 15.93 -28.34 -2.34
N THR A 240 16.23 -27.25 -3.03
CA THR A 240 17.24 -27.24 -4.11
C THR A 240 18.65 -26.86 -3.65
N LEU A 241 18.83 -26.49 -2.38
CA LEU A 241 20.15 -26.20 -1.83
C LEU A 241 21.00 -27.48 -1.56
N HIS A 242 20.43 -28.66 -1.69
CA HIS A 242 21.09 -29.96 -1.47
C HIS A 242 21.31 -30.78 -2.76
N LEU A 243 21.12 -30.17 -3.95
CA LEU A 243 21.50 -30.75 -5.25
C LEU A 243 22.61 -29.84 -5.89
#